data_1f6a8e806ee1350e9e9dc6a7efbf10d6
#
_entry.id   1f6a8e806ee1350e9e9dc6a7efbf10d6
#
_cell.length_a   1.000
_cell.length_b   1.000
_cell.length_c   1.000
_cell.angle_alpha   90.00
_cell.angle_beta   90.00
_cell.angle_gamma   90.00
#
_symmetry.space_group_name_H-M   'P 1'
#
loop_
_entity.id
_entity.type
_entity.pdbx_description
1 polymer ?
#
loop_
_entity_poly.entity_id
_entity_poly.type
_entity_poly.pdbx_seq_one_letter_code
_entity_poly.pdbx_strand_id
1 'polypeptide(L)'
;MYKKILALVMALAVMFAFTGCMSSNNEVTVKANGTADVYVDFSIDKTKMSNIIYDVMLEGAKADTSETRTDAELQKEAADATKEIMDSFEAELLDGGMFKLEKSGGSEYYTMKEDAKGVTIKEARDVFKEYDSKAWLSAKGFDLDLSDMMEGIVTDEFEDAASDVDFDMEFKVTLPYEIVKTNGELSADKKTVSWSCTNIKNSGKLYAYAADKVKPVVTGVKNGKTYKKKVTVKVSDKDSGVKSAVIKNTRTGKTYARFTSSKKVTKKGKYSVTVTDNMGNKRTVKFTVK
;
A
#
# COMPACT_ATOMS: atom_id res chain seq x y z
N MET A 1 11.20 -3.76 -14.80
CA MET A 1 12.06 -4.32 -13.74
C MET A 1 11.61 -3.76 -12.38
N TYR A 2 11.61 -2.44 -12.15
CA TYR A 2 11.24 -1.83 -10.85
C TYR A 2 9.83 -2.18 -10.33
N LYS A 3 8.83 -2.44 -11.18
CA LYS A 3 7.49 -2.88 -10.75
C LYS A 3 7.51 -4.19 -9.96
N LYS A 4 8.31 -5.18 -10.41
CA LYS A 4 8.47 -6.45 -9.71
C LYS A 4 9.24 -6.28 -8.41
N ILE A 5 10.20 -5.35 -8.39
CA ILE A 5 11.05 -5.05 -7.24
C ILE A 5 10.20 -4.41 -6.13
N LEU A 6 9.45 -3.36 -6.45
CA LEU A 6 8.59 -2.70 -5.47
C LEU A 6 7.48 -3.64 -4.96
N ALA A 7 6.92 -4.50 -5.84
CA ALA A 7 5.98 -5.55 -5.46
C ALA A 7 6.58 -6.53 -4.46
N LEU A 8 7.80 -7.00 -4.73
CA LEU A 8 8.50 -7.94 -3.86
C LEU A 8 8.86 -7.30 -2.50
N VAL A 9 9.32 -6.04 -2.50
CA VAL A 9 9.64 -5.31 -1.25
C VAL A 9 8.43 -5.16 -0.36
N MET A 10 7.30 -4.76 -0.95
CA MET A 10 6.07 -4.64 -0.20
C MET A 10 5.59 -6.02 0.30
N ALA A 11 5.71 -7.09 -0.49
CA ALA A 11 5.38 -8.45 -0.07
C ALA A 11 6.32 -8.97 1.02
N LEU A 12 7.62 -8.71 0.91
CA LEU A 12 8.62 -9.08 1.93
C LEU A 12 8.41 -8.26 3.21
N ALA A 13 8.16 -6.95 3.10
CA ALA A 13 7.82 -6.10 4.24
C ALA A 13 6.62 -6.65 5.02
N VAL A 14 5.66 -7.27 4.34
CA VAL A 14 4.49 -7.91 4.95
C VAL A 14 4.84 -9.23 5.63
N MET A 15 5.62 -10.09 4.97
CA MET A 15 5.93 -11.42 5.51
C MET A 15 6.83 -11.38 6.76
N PHE A 16 7.66 -10.35 6.89
CA PHE A 16 8.65 -10.21 7.97
C PHE A 16 8.39 -9.03 8.93
N ALA A 17 7.25 -8.35 8.81
CA ALA A 17 6.88 -7.23 9.68
C ALA A 17 6.80 -7.59 11.19
N PHE A 18 6.87 -8.88 11.50
CA PHE A 18 6.77 -9.40 12.86
C PHE A 18 8.08 -9.47 13.65
N THR A 19 9.21 -9.14 13.04
CA THR A 19 10.48 -9.60 13.63
C THR A 19 11.42 -8.51 14.10
N GLY A 20 11.10 -7.22 13.98
CA GLY A 20 12.01 -6.14 14.38
C GLY A 20 13.39 -6.17 13.71
N CYS A 21 13.58 -7.06 12.72
CA CYS A 21 14.85 -7.21 12.00
C CYS A 21 14.88 -6.44 10.68
N MET A 22 13.83 -5.67 10.38
CA MET A 22 13.69 -5.03 9.08
C MET A 22 13.58 -3.52 9.20
N SER A 23 14.16 -2.82 8.23
CA SER A 23 13.90 -1.40 8.03
C SER A 23 13.58 -1.10 6.57
N SER A 24 12.73 -0.11 6.33
CA SER A 24 12.40 0.32 4.98
C SER A 24 12.18 1.83 4.93
N ASN A 25 12.88 2.50 4.00
CA ASN A 25 12.65 3.89 3.65
C ASN A 25 12.13 3.97 2.22
N ASN A 26 10.90 4.44 2.06
CA ASN A 26 10.23 4.51 0.77
C ASN A 26 9.87 5.96 0.46
N GLU A 27 10.38 6.50 -0.64
CA GLU A 27 10.15 7.88 -1.03
C GLU A 27 9.58 7.96 -2.45
N VAL A 28 8.54 8.76 -2.61
CA VAL A 28 7.95 9.09 -3.92
C VAL A 28 7.93 10.60 -4.08
N THR A 29 8.68 11.12 -5.04
CA THR A 29 8.69 12.54 -5.39
C THR A 29 7.98 12.76 -6.71
N VAL A 30 6.80 13.36 -6.66
CA VAL A 30 6.01 13.71 -7.85
C VAL A 30 6.42 15.10 -8.34
N LYS A 31 6.66 15.21 -9.66
CA LYS A 31 7.06 16.46 -10.32
C LYS A 31 5.90 17.09 -11.07
N ALA A 32 5.93 18.42 -11.23
CA ALA A 32 4.90 19.17 -11.95
C ALA A 32 4.81 18.81 -13.44
N ASN A 33 5.88 18.28 -14.01
CA ASN A 33 5.96 17.84 -15.42
C ASN A 33 5.27 16.50 -15.71
N GLY A 34 4.68 15.86 -14.69
CA GLY A 34 3.97 14.58 -14.84
C GLY A 34 4.85 13.34 -14.69
N THR A 35 6.07 13.51 -14.17
CA THR A 35 6.95 12.39 -13.80
C THR A 35 7.06 12.24 -12.28
N ALA A 36 7.60 11.12 -11.83
CA ALA A 36 7.92 10.87 -10.44
C ALA A 36 9.32 10.23 -10.33
N ASP A 37 9.98 10.48 -9.22
CA ASP A 37 11.12 9.70 -8.77
C ASP A 37 10.65 8.79 -7.64
N VAL A 38 11.10 7.54 -7.65
CA VAL A 38 10.76 6.52 -6.64
C VAL A 38 12.05 5.99 -6.07
N TYR A 39 12.21 6.11 -4.77
CA TYR A 39 13.33 5.56 -4.02
C TYR A 39 12.84 4.54 -3.02
N VAL A 40 13.51 3.40 -2.96
CA VAL A 40 13.28 2.34 -1.98
C VAL A 40 14.62 1.93 -1.41
N ASP A 41 14.73 1.93 -0.10
CA ASP A 41 15.85 1.38 0.64
C ASP A 41 15.30 0.40 1.68
N PHE A 42 15.62 -0.86 1.52
CA PHE A 42 15.10 -1.92 2.34
C PHE A 42 16.25 -2.75 2.89
N SER A 43 16.21 -3.07 4.17
CA SER A 43 17.23 -3.90 4.80
C SER A 43 16.65 -4.90 5.81
N ILE A 44 17.26 -6.06 5.89
CA ILE A 44 16.98 -7.11 6.88
C ILE A 44 18.25 -7.36 7.69
N ASP A 45 18.16 -7.20 9.01
CA ASP A 45 19.27 -7.58 9.92
C ASP A 45 19.34 -9.11 10.02
N LYS A 46 20.37 -9.69 9.39
CA LYS A 46 20.57 -11.13 9.33
C LYS A 46 20.72 -11.76 10.72
N THR A 47 21.39 -11.05 11.63
CA THR A 47 21.63 -11.55 12.99
C THR A 47 20.35 -11.58 13.80
N LYS A 48 19.58 -10.50 13.78
CA LYS A 48 18.28 -10.44 14.47
C LYS A 48 17.32 -11.49 13.92
N MET A 49 17.23 -11.61 12.58
CA MET A 49 16.40 -12.61 11.93
C MET A 49 16.78 -14.04 12.35
N SER A 50 18.09 -14.35 12.34
CA SER A 50 18.59 -15.66 12.79
C SER A 50 18.23 -15.95 14.24
N ASN A 51 18.34 -14.97 15.14
CA ASN A 51 17.98 -15.13 16.55
C ASN A 51 16.49 -15.42 16.72
N ILE A 52 15.62 -14.72 16.01
CA ILE A 52 14.18 -14.94 16.07
C ILE A 52 13.80 -16.34 15.58
N ILE A 53 14.37 -16.77 14.44
CA ILE A 53 14.16 -18.13 13.94
C ILE A 53 14.63 -19.17 14.97
N TYR A 54 15.80 -18.94 15.59
CA TYR A 54 16.32 -19.81 16.63
C TYR A 54 15.37 -19.93 17.83
N ASP A 55 14.85 -18.81 18.32
CA ASP A 55 13.91 -18.80 19.46
C ASP A 55 12.62 -19.57 19.12
N VAL A 56 12.06 -19.38 17.92
CA VAL A 56 10.89 -20.13 17.45
C VAL A 56 11.18 -21.62 17.33
N MET A 57 12.33 -22.00 16.78
CA MET A 57 12.72 -23.42 16.66
C MET A 57 12.95 -24.04 18.02
N LEU A 58 13.53 -23.32 18.96
CA LEU A 58 13.75 -23.80 20.32
C LEU A 58 12.44 -24.01 21.09
N GLU A 59 11.49 -23.08 20.99
CA GLU A 59 10.17 -23.21 21.60
C GLU A 59 9.38 -24.37 20.98
N GLY A 60 9.43 -24.52 19.65
CA GLY A 60 8.84 -25.68 18.96
C GLY A 60 9.42 -27.01 19.40
N ALA A 61 10.75 -27.08 19.52
CA ALA A 61 11.45 -28.28 20.01
C ALA A 61 11.10 -28.64 21.47
N LYS A 62 10.92 -27.63 22.34
CA LYS A 62 10.47 -27.84 23.73
C LYS A 62 9.01 -28.28 23.83
N ALA A 63 8.16 -27.83 22.92
CA ALA A 63 6.73 -28.19 22.90
C ALA A 63 6.49 -29.65 22.46
N ASP A 64 7.43 -30.24 21.72
CA ASP A 64 7.37 -31.64 21.33
C ASP A 64 7.80 -32.55 22.48
N THR A 65 6.81 -33.15 23.17
CA THR A 65 7.00 -34.07 24.29
C THR A 65 7.05 -35.55 23.90
N SER A 66 7.15 -35.85 22.61
CA SER A 66 7.14 -37.21 22.08
C SER A 66 8.41 -38.02 22.49
N GLU A 67 9.50 -37.29 22.73
CA GLU A 67 10.78 -37.85 23.17
C GLU A 67 11.37 -37.08 24.35
N THR A 68 12.10 -37.80 25.24
CA THR A 68 12.85 -37.15 26.34
C THR A 68 14.17 -36.65 25.80
N ARG A 69 14.36 -35.34 25.69
CA ARG A 69 15.57 -34.67 25.20
C ARG A 69 16.17 -33.79 26.29
N THR A 70 17.46 -33.65 26.31
CA THR A 70 18.17 -32.72 27.17
C THR A 70 18.13 -31.30 26.59
N ASP A 71 18.31 -30.28 27.44
CA ASP A 71 18.38 -28.89 26.97
C ASP A 71 19.46 -28.68 25.91
N ALA A 72 20.61 -29.38 26.01
CA ALA A 72 21.68 -29.28 25.03
C ALA A 72 21.30 -29.89 23.66
N GLU A 73 20.52 -30.98 23.66
CA GLU A 73 19.99 -31.58 22.43
C GLU A 73 18.93 -30.66 21.77
N LEU A 74 18.02 -30.07 22.56
CA LEU A 74 17.02 -29.14 22.07
C LEU A 74 17.69 -27.88 21.46
N GLN A 75 18.68 -27.31 22.13
CA GLN A 75 19.44 -26.16 21.62
C GLN A 75 20.20 -26.48 20.33
N LYS A 76 20.79 -27.66 20.25
CA LYS A 76 21.48 -28.09 19.04
C LYS A 76 20.52 -28.27 17.87
N GLU A 77 19.39 -28.93 18.10
CA GLU A 77 18.35 -29.13 17.08
C GLU A 77 17.83 -27.79 16.57
N ALA A 78 17.52 -26.85 17.47
CA ALA A 78 17.09 -25.48 17.08
C ALA A 78 18.18 -24.75 16.27
N ALA A 79 19.46 -24.88 16.65
CA ALA A 79 20.54 -24.24 15.92
C ALA A 79 20.74 -24.85 14.51
N ASP A 80 20.67 -26.19 14.38
CA ASP A 80 20.79 -26.88 13.10
C ASP A 80 19.62 -26.50 12.17
N ALA A 81 18.36 -26.47 12.68
CA ALA A 81 17.18 -26.06 11.94
C ALA A 81 17.26 -24.59 11.52
N THR A 82 17.68 -23.70 12.42
CA THR A 82 17.88 -22.28 12.12
C THR A 82 18.88 -22.09 10.98
N LYS A 83 19.99 -22.80 11.03
CA LYS A 83 21.00 -22.74 9.98
C LYS A 83 20.45 -23.17 8.62
N GLU A 84 19.73 -24.28 8.55
CA GLU A 84 19.12 -24.78 7.31
C GLU A 84 18.13 -23.77 6.72
N ILE A 85 17.25 -23.19 7.57
CA ILE A 85 16.28 -22.16 7.16
C ILE A 85 17.02 -20.92 6.64
N MET A 86 18.04 -20.45 7.36
CA MET A 86 18.79 -19.26 6.96
C MET A 86 19.57 -19.47 5.67
N ASP A 87 20.21 -20.63 5.48
CA ASP A 87 20.94 -20.98 4.26
C ASP A 87 19.98 -21.03 3.04
N SER A 88 18.79 -21.63 3.21
CA SER A 88 17.76 -21.70 2.17
C SER A 88 17.21 -20.31 1.81
N PHE A 89 16.91 -19.50 2.83
CA PHE A 89 16.43 -18.13 2.67
C PHE A 89 17.46 -17.25 1.95
N GLU A 90 18.72 -17.30 2.38
CA GLU A 90 19.81 -16.54 1.77
C GLU A 90 20.01 -16.92 0.31
N ALA A 91 20.00 -18.21 -0.01
CA ALA A 91 20.12 -18.69 -1.39
C ALA A 91 18.99 -18.15 -2.29
N GLU A 92 17.74 -18.23 -1.82
CA GLU A 92 16.59 -17.72 -2.57
C GLU A 92 16.61 -16.19 -2.71
N LEU A 93 16.96 -15.48 -1.63
CA LEU A 93 16.97 -14.01 -1.60
C LEU A 93 18.04 -13.43 -2.53
N LEU A 94 19.22 -14.05 -2.57
CA LEU A 94 20.35 -13.56 -3.35
C LEU A 94 20.35 -14.04 -4.81
N ASP A 95 19.72 -15.20 -5.12
CA ASP A 95 19.67 -15.76 -6.48
C ASP A 95 19.00 -14.80 -7.47
N GLY A 96 17.98 -14.07 -7.04
CA GLY A 96 17.30 -13.06 -7.84
C GLY A 96 18.12 -11.80 -8.18
N GLY A 97 19.30 -11.61 -7.56
CA GLY A 97 20.20 -10.47 -7.76
C GLY A 97 19.65 -9.11 -7.32
N MET A 98 18.50 -9.08 -6.65
CA MET A 98 17.88 -7.87 -6.13
C MET A 98 18.46 -7.46 -4.77
N PHE A 99 18.74 -8.45 -3.93
CA PHE A 99 19.35 -8.24 -2.63
C PHE A 99 20.86 -8.46 -2.69
N LYS A 100 21.55 -7.76 -1.80
CA LYS A 100 22.98 -7.90 -1.56
C LYS A 100 23.22 -8.10 -0.08
N LEU A 101 24.22 -8.89 0.27
CA LEU A 101 24.69 -9.00 1.65
C LEU A 101 25.71 -7.88 1.91
N GLU A 102 25.39 -6.97 2.82
CA GLU A 102 26.26 -5.86 3.23
C GLU A 102 26.63 -5.97 4.70
N LYS A 103 27.82 -5.48 5.07
CA LYS A 103 28.30 -5.41 6.46
C LYS A 103 28.33 -3.97 6.93
N SER A 104 27.71 -3.69 8.06
CA SER A 104 27.71 -2.36 8.68
C SER A 104 27.71 -2.49 10.20
N GLY A 105 28.57 -1.73 10.89
CA GLY A 105 28.61 -1.70 12.35
C GLY A 105 28.89 -3.04 13.03
N GLY A 106 29.46 -4.02 12.32
CA GLY A 106 29.70 -5.37 12.83
C GLY A 106 28.55 -6.37 12.61
N SER A 107 27.41 -5.91 12.05
CA SER A 107 26.27 -6.73 11.65
C SER A 107 26.22 -6.98 10.15
N GLU A 108 25.54 -8.04 9.73
CA GLU A 108 25.28 -8.36 8.33
C GLU A 108 23.81 -8.05 8.00
N TYR A 109 23.59 -7.44 6.83
CA TYR A 109 22.27 -7.03 6.35
C TYR A 109 22.05 -7.52 4.92
N TYR A 110 20.88 -8.06 4.64
CA TYR A 110 20.40 -8.18 3.26
C TYR A 110 19.80 -6.84 2.86
N THR A 111 20.39 -6.17 1.89
CA THR A 111 19.97 -4.83 1.47
C THR A 111 19.47 -4.84 0.04
N MET A 112 18.46 -4.02 -0.22
CA MET A 112 17.97 -3.72 -1.56
C MET A 112 17.74 -2.23 -1.68
N LYS A 113 18.33 -1.63 -2.73
CA LYS A 113 18.17 -0.20 -3.04
C LYS A 113 17.76 -0.04 -4.49
N GLU A 114 16.70 0.72 -4.70
CA GLU A 114 16.22 1.09 -6.03
C GLU A 114 16.00 2.61 -6.10
N ASP A 115 16.55 3.23 -7.14
CA ASP A 115 16.41 4.67 -7.41
C ASP A 115 15.94 4.85 -8.85
N ALA A 116 14.62 4.87 -9.04
CA ALA A 116 13.99 5.03 -10.34
C ALA A 116 13.62 6.49 -10.57
N LYS A 117 14.33 7.19 -11.47
CA LYS A 117 14.12 8.62 -11.77
C LYS A 117 13.32 8.84 -13.05
N GLY A 118 12.44 9.83 -13.00
CA GLY A 118 11.71 10.30 -14.18
C GLY A 118 10.69 9.32 -14.75
N VAL A 119 10.22 8.35 -13.94
CA VAL A 119 9.14 7.45 -14.35
C VAL A 119 7.84 8.25 -14.51
N THR A 120 6.94 7.83 -15.39
CA THR A 120 5.64 8.50 -15.48
C THR A 120 4.81 8.28 -14.21
N ILE A 121 4.01 9.28 -13.82
CA ILE A 121 3.07 9.14 -12.68
C ILE A 121 2.17 7.91 -12.87
N LYS A 122 1.82 7.56 -14.13
CA LYS A 122 1.03 6.37 -14.41
C LYS A 122 1.78 5.09 -14.02
N GLU A 123 3.03 4.97 -14.38
CA GLU A 123 3.86 3.79 -14.05
C GLU A 123 4.05 3.66 -12.54
N ALA A 124 4.38 4.76 -11.84
CA ALA A 124 4.49 4.78 -10.38
C ALA A 124 3.17 4.36 -9.71
N ARG A 125 2.02 4.88 -10.18
CA ARG A 125 0.70 4.52 -9.68
C ARG A 125 0.33 3.06 -9.95
N ASP A 126 0.69 2.51 -11.11
CA ASP A 126 0.35 1.13 -11.47
C ASP A 126 1.04 0.13 -10.52
N VAL A 127 2.16 0.50 -9.91
CA VAL A 127 2.79 -0.28 -8.83
C VAL A 127 1.91 -0.31 -7.58
N PHE A 128 1.43 0.84 -7.12
CA PHE A 128 0.56 0.88 -5.93
C PHE A 128 -0.74 0.13 -6.14
N LYS A 129 -1.23 0.01 -7.37
CA LYS A 129 -2.45 -0.74 -7.70
C LYS A 129 -2.33 -2.26 -7.57
N GLU A 130 -1.14 -2.77 -7.45
CA GLU A 130 -0.93 -4.20 -7.15
C GLU A 130 -1.35 -4.52 -5.70
N TYR A 131 -1.33 -3.51 -4.81
CA TYR A 131 -1.72 -3.63 -3.40
C TYR A 131 -3.11 -3.06 -3.11
N ASP A 132 -3.42 -1.92 -3.70
CA ASP A 132 -4.73 -1.29 -3.62
C ASP A 132 -5.20 -0.93 -5.04
N SER A 133 -6.18 -1.66 -5.55
CA SER A 133 -6.76 -1.41 -6.88
C SER A 133 -7.31 0.02 -7.06
N LYS A 134 -7.55 0.73 -5.95
CA LYS A 134 -8.03 2.11 -5.90
C LYS A 134 -6.90 3.13 -5.69
N ALA A 135 -5.67 2.67 -5.48
CA ALA A 135 -4.53 3.54 -5.26
C ALA A 135 -4.47 4.69 -6.27
N TRP A 136 -4.18 5.88 -5.78
CA TRP A 136 -4.13 7.09 -6.57
C TRP A 136 -2.81 7.84 -6.39
N LEU A 137 -2.24 8.29 -7.50
CA LEU A 137 -1.08 9.19 -7.53
C LEU A 137 -1.25 10.19 -8.66
N SER A 138 -1.08 11.46 -8.35
CA SER A 138 -1.09 12.58 -9.29
C SER A 138 -0.21 13.72 -8.76
N ALA A 139 -0.03 14.80 -9.54
CA ALA A 139 0.66 15.99 -9.05
C ALA A 139 -0.06 16.69 -7.87
N LYS A 140 -1.32 16.35 -7.61
CA LYS A 140 -2.14 16.98 -6.55
C LYS A 140 -2.71 15.99 -5.54
N GLY A 141 -2.36 14.72 -5.61
CA GLY A 141 -2.88 13.77 -4.64
C GLY A 141 -2.21 12.41 -4.67
N PHE A 142 -2.13 11.83 -3.48
CA PHE A 142 -1.73 10.47 -3.21
C PHE A 142 -2.77 9.82 -2.29
N ASP A 143 -3.11 8.58 -2.56
CA ASP A 143 -4.02 7.76 -1.74
C ASP A 143 -3.64 6.28 -1.92
N LEU A 144 -3.38 5.60 -0.82
CA LEU A 144 -3.02 4.19 -0.76
C LEU A 144 -3.68 3.57 0.47
N ASP A 145 -4.42 2.50 0.29
CA ASP A 145 -5.06 1.74 1.35
C ASP A 145 -4.34 0.39 1.53
N LEU A 146 -3.64 0.26 2.63
CA LEU A 146 -2.90 -0.94 3.02
C LEU A 146 -3.67 -1.80 4.05
N SER A 147 -4.94 -1.47 4.34
CA SER A 147 -5.72 -2.15 5.38
C SER A 147 -5.83 -3.65 5.15
N ASP A 148 -6.17 -4.09 3.91
CA ASP A 148 -6.32 -5.51 3.58
C ASP A 148 -4.97 -6.27 3.74
N MET A 149 -3.85 -5.58 3.49
CA MET A 149 -2.52 -6.13 3.67
C MET A 149 -2.17 -6.26 5.17
N MET A 150 -2.56 -5.29 5.97
CA MET A 150 -2.30 -5.28 7.41
C MET A 150 -3.17 -6.30 8.17
N GLU A 151 -4.43 -6.53 7.74
CA GLU A 151 -5.30 -7.56 8.34
C GLU A 151 -4.74 -8.98 8.18
N GLY A 152 -4.03 -9.27 7.07
CA GLY A 152 -3.37 -10.57 6.87
C GLY A 152 -2.13 -10.80 7.75
N ILE A 153 -1.64 -9.74 8.40
CA ILE A 153 -0.44 -9.77 9.23
C ILE A 153 -0.80 -10.06 10.72
N VAL A 154 -1.94 -9.60 11.18
CA VAL A 154 -2.40 -9.79 12.58
C VAL A 154 -3.29 -11.02 12.63
N THR A 155 -2.69 -12.20 12.81
CA THR A 155 -3.44 -13.40 13.18
C THR A 155 -3.31 -13.62 14.67
N ASP A 156 -4.39 -14.10 15.33
CA ASP A 156 -4.49 -14.29 16.79
C ASP A 156 -3.34 -15.13 17.39
N GLU A 157 -2.67 -15.96 16.57
CA GLU A 157 -1.54 -16.80 16.99
C GLU A 157 -0.22 -16.03 17.21
N PHE A 158 -0.13 -14.78 16.73
CA PHE A 158 1.07 -13.94 16.81
C PHE A 158 0.86 -12.64 17.61
N GLU A 159 -0.29 -12.45 18.23
CA GLU A 159 -0.64 -11.20 18.94
C GLU A 159 0.35 -10.88 20.08
N ASP A 160 0.78 -11.91 20.84
CA ASP A 160 1.74 -11.75 21.93
C ASP A 160 3.19 -11.52 21.45
N ALA A 161 3.57 -12.12 20.32
CA ALA A 161 4.91 -11.92 19.72
C ALA A 161 5.01 -10.61 18.94
N ALA A 162 3.91 -10.06 18.46
CA ALA A 162 3.85 -8.84 17.66
C ALA A 162 3.92 -7.55 18.49
N SER A 163 3.76 -7.62 19.83
CA SER A 163 3.74 -6.43 20.69
C SER A 163 5.11 -5.73 20.80
N ASP A 164 6.22 -6.45 20.61
CA ASP A 164 7.59 -5.96 20.78
C ASP A 164 8.35 -5.76 19.46
N VAL A 165 7.66 -5.79 18.34
CA VAL A 165 8.28 -5.71 17.01
C VAL A 165 8.60 -4.27 16.63
N ASP A 166 9.87 -3.93 16.67
CA ASP A 166 10.44 -2.64 16.28
C ASP A 166 10.73 -2.64 14.76
N PHE A 167 9.67 -2.63 13.94
CA PHE A 167 9.79 -2.48 12.50
C PHE A 167 9.91 -1.01 12.15
N ASP A 168 11.08 -0.61 11.67
CA ASP A 168 11.33 0.77 11.24
C ASP A 168 10.96 0.94 9.77
N MET A 169 9.73 1.40 9.53
CA MET A 169 9.27 1.75 8.19
C MET A 169 8.90 3.22 8.12
N GLU A 170 9.50 3.91 7.18
CA GLU A 170 9.11 5.25 6.79
C GLU A 170 8.63 5.27 5.34
N PHE A 171 7.52 5.94 5.11
CA PHE A 171 6.99 6.19 3.77
C PHE A 171 6.84 7.70 3.57
N LYS A 172 7.47 8.25 2.53
CA LYS A 172 7.44 9.69 2.22
C LYS A 172 6.85 9.94 0.84
N VAL A 173 5.98 10.94 0.76
CA VAL A 173 5.46 11.45 -0.51
C VAL A 173 5.68 12.94 -0.60
N THR A 174 6.37 13.38 -1.66
CA THR A 174 6.55 14.79 -1.99
C THR A 174 5.70 15.14 -3.21
N LEU A 175 4.84 16.15 -3.08
CA LEU A 175 4.03 16.70 -4.16
C LEU A 175 4.61 18.05 -4.62
N PRO A 176 4.43 18.45 -5.90
CA PRO A 176 4.92 19.73 -6.40
C PRO A 176 4.15 20.93 -5.84
N TYR A 177 2.98 20.71 -5.21
CA TYR A 177 2.12 21.74 -4.65
C TYR A 177 1.94 21.54 -3.14
N GLU A 178 1.62 22.64 -2.42
CA GLU A 178 1.35 22.55 -0.97
C GLU A 178 0.22 21.57 -0.67
N ILE A 179 0.48 20.66 0.26
CA ILE A 179 -0.47 19.69 0.77
C ILE A 179 -1.35 20.39 1.81
N VAL A 180 -2.65 20.29 1.64
CA VAL A 180 -3.66 20.93 2.52
C VAL A 180 -4.49 19.92 3.30
N LYS A 181 -4.32 18.62 2.98
CA LYS A 181 -5.02 17.53 3.66
C LYS A 181 -4.18 16.27 3.64
N THR A 182 -3.90 15.72 4.81
CA THR A 182 -3.15 14.48 4.99
C THR A 182 -3.51 13.82 6.32
N ASN A 183 -3.11 12.56 6.53
CA ASN A 183 -3.07 11.87 7.82
C ASN A 183 -1.65 11.51 8.27
N GLY A 184 -0.62 11.98 7.55
CA GLY A 184 0.77 11.84 7.95
C GLY A 184 1.35 13.13 8.50
N GLU A 185 2.63 13.11 8.84
CA GLU A 185 3.38 14.26 9.33
C GLU A 185 3.79 15.17 8.17
N LEU A 186 3.40 16.43 8.24
CA LEU A 186 3.63 17.40 7.19
C LEU A 186 4.94 18.16 7.42
N SER A 187 5.81 18.22 6.41
CA SER A 187 7.02 19.03 6.41
C SER A 187 6.75 20.55 6.56
N ALA A 188 7.75 21.32 6.96
CA ALA A 188 7.63 22.76 7.12
C ALA A 188 7.26 23.51 5.82
N ASP A 189 7.72 23.03 4.65
CA ASP A 189 7.37 23.57 3.34
C ASP A 189 6.01 23.09 2.82
N LYS A 190 5.32 22.23 3.58
CA LYS A 190 4.00 21.63 3.28
C LYS A 190 3.95 20.85 1.96
N LYS A 191 5.06 20.35 1.48
CA LYS A 191 5.09 19.60 0.22
C LYS A 191 5.39 18.13 0.41
N THR A 192 6.01 17.75 1.52
CA THR A 192 6.34 16.38 1.86
C THR A 192 5.52 15.91 3.04
N VAL A 193 4.99 14.71 2.96
CA VAL A 193 4.34 14.01 4.06
C VAL A 193 5.08 12.73 4.33
N SER A 194 5.31 12.41 5.59
CA SER A 194 5.86 11.13 6.05
C SER A 194 4.85 10.38 6.91
N TRP A 195 4.92 9.06 6.84
CA TRP A 195 4.19 8.13 7.69
C TRP A 195 5.20 7.13 8.26
N SER A 196 5.22 7.02 9.59
CA SER A 196 5.96 5.98 10.30
C SER A 196 5.19 4.65 10.30
N CYS A 197 5.85 3.56 10.67
CA CYS A 197 5.22 2.25 10.86
C CYS A 197 4.00 2.33 11.80
N THR A 198 4.10 3.07 12.90
CA THR A 198 3.00 3.27 13.86
C THR A 198 1.78 3.92 13.19
N ASN A 199 1.99 4.95 12.36
CA ASN A 199 0.88 5.58 11.62
C ASN A 199 0.23 4.60 10.65
N ILE A 200 1.02 3.77 9.97
CA ILE A 200 0.54 2.78 9.00
C ILE A 200 -0.25 1.69 9.71
N LYS A 201 0.25 1.12 10.82
CA LYS A 201 -0.46 0.14 11.64
C LYS A 201 -1.82 0.65 12.13
N ASN A 202 -1.88 1.90 12.60
CA ASN A 202 -3.10 2.47 13.20
C ASN A 202 -4.19 2.83 12.18
N SER A 203 -3.83 3.20 10.96
CA SER A 203 -4.81 3.69 9.99
C SER A 203 -5.00 2.81 8.76
N GLY A 204 -4.01 2.00 8.39
CA GLY A 204 -3.95 1.28 7.12
C GLY A 204 -3.97 2.17 5.88
N LYS A 205 -4.28 3.46 6.03
CA LYS A 205 -4.45 4.42 4.95
C LYS A 205 -3.39 5.50 4.99
N LEU A 206 -2.83 5.79 3.82
CA LEU A 206 -1.89 6.88 3.60
C LEU A 206 -2.50 7.82 2.57
N TYR A 207 -2.68 9.09 2.92
CA TYR A 207 -3.17 10.06 1.93
C TYR A 207 -2.57 11.44 2.10
N ALA A 208 -2.35 12.11 0.96
CA ALA A 208 -1.90 13.49 0.88
C ALA A 208 -2.58 14.19 -0.31
N TYR A 209 -3.20 15.35 -0.10
CA TYR A 209 -3.85 16.10 -1.16
C TYR A 209 -3.44 17.56 -1.13
N ALA A 210 -3.02 18.08 -2.28
CA ALA A 210 -2.89 19.50 -2.53
C ALA A 210 -4.26 20.13 -2.81
N ALA A 211 -4.32 21.46 -2.80
CA ALA A 211 -5.56 22.19 -3.09
C ALA A 211 -6.06 21.86 -4.51
N ASP A 212 -7.28 21.38 -4.58
CA ASP A 212 -7.98 21.09 -5.83
C ASP A 212 -9.38 21.76 -5.81
N LYS A 213 -9.64 22.61 -6.81
CA LYS A 213 -10.93 23.28 -7.03
C LYS A 213 -11.64 22.79 -8.30
N VAL A 214 -11.06 21.81 -8.99
CA VAL A 214 -11.59 21.26 -10.23
C VAL A 214 -12.65 20.21 -9.90
N LYS A 215 -13.84 20.36 -10.48
CA LYS A 215 -14.92 19.38 -10.27
C LYS A 215 -14.66 18.11 -11.07
N PRO A 216 -14.98 16.92 -10.52
CA PRO A 216 -14.83 15.66 -11.24
C PRO A 216 -15.65 15.63 -12.54
N VAL A 217 -15.25 14.75 -13.46
CA VAL A 217 -15.84 14.61 -14.79
C VAL A 217 -16.79 13.40 -14.80
N VAL A 218 -17.95 13.58 -15.46
CA VAL A 218 -18.90 12.49 -15.74
C VAL A 218 -19.02 12.34 -17.25
N THR A 219 -18.80 11.15 -17.78
CA THR A 219 -18.93 10.82 -19.20
C THR A 219 -19.86 9.62 -19.40
N GLY A 220 -20.22 9.33 -20.66
CA GLY A 220 -21.18 8.29 -21.00
C GLY A 220 -22.66 8.74 -20.87
N VAL A 221 -22.93 9.78 -20.06
CA VAL A 221 -24.25 10.42 -19.94
C VAL A 221 -24.12 11.93 -19.98
N LYS A 222 -25.17 12.60 -20.49
CA LYS A 222 -25.30 14.07 -20.54
C LYS A 222 -26.50 14.51 -19.71
N ASN A 223 -26.38 15.68 -19.10
CA ASN A 223 -27.48 16.23 -18.29
C ASN A 223 -28.75 16.41 -19.09
N GLY A 224 -29.87 15.94 -18.54
CA GLY A 224 -31.19 15.99 -19.17
C GLY A 224 -31.46 14.97 -20.29
N LYS A 225 -30.43 14.23 -20.75
CA LYS A 225 -30.57 13.32 -21.92
C LYS A 225 -31.32 12.03 -21.57
N THR A 226 -32.13 11.59 -22.53
CA THR A 226 -32.84 10.29 -22.50
C THR A 226 -32.13 9.30 -23.41
N TYR A 227 -31.92 8.07 -22.90
CA TYR A 227 -31.27 6.95 -23.60
C TYR A 227 -32.28 5.82 -23.78
N LYS A 228 -32.38 5.27 -24.99
CA LYS A 228 -33.31 4.18 -25.32
C LYS A 228 -32.80 2.79 -24.92
N LYS A 229 -31.54 2.69 -24.50
CA LYS A 229 -30.89 1.43 -24.12
C LYS A 229 -30.02 1.66 -22.86
N LYS A 230 -29.48 0.58 -22.31
CA LYS A 230 -28.46 0.60 -21.26
C LYS A 230 -27.37 1.64 -21.56
N VAL A 231 -26.90 2.35 -20.53
CA VAL A 231 -25.79 3.30 -20.64
C VAL A 231 -24.70 2.95 -19.62
N THR A 232 -23.46 3.29 -19.94
CA THR A 232 -22.34 3.20 -19.00
C THR A 232 -21.98 4.61 -18.55
N VAL A 233 -22.13 4.87 -17.27
CA VAL A 233 -21.66 6.08 -16.62
C VAL A 233 -20.19 5.87 -16.26
N LYS A 234 -19.30 6.77 -16.69
CA LYS A 234 -17.90 6.79 -16.31
C LYS A 234 -17.59 8.06 -15.54
N VAL A 235 -16.76 7.97 -14.53
CA VAL A 235 -16.35 9.10 -13.69
C VAL A 235 -14.84 9.13 -13.59
N SER A 236 -14.28 10.34 -13.55
CA SER A 236 -12.84 10.56 -13.38
C SER A 236 -12.57 11.90 -12.74
N ASP A 237 -11.49 12.00 -12.05
CA ASP A 237 -10.86 13.23 -11.60
C ASP A 237 -9.35 13.08 -11.75
N LYS A 238 -8.68 14.07 -12.37
CA LYS A 238 -7.25 13.96 -12.69
C LYS A 238 -6.35 14.56 -11.59
N ASP A 239 -6.93 15.39 -10.74
CA ASP A 239 -6.18 16.13 -9.72
C ASP A 239 -6.21 15.38 -8.39
N SER A 240 -7.29 15.41 -7.64
CA SER A 240 -7.39 14.74 -6.34
C SER A 240 -7.98 13.31 -6.40
N GLY A 241 -8.44 12.88 -7.56
CA GLY A 241 -9.06 11.56 -7.75
C GLY A 241 -10.52 11.49 -7.30
N VAL A 242 -11.22 10.42 -7.70
CA VAL A 242 -12.62 10.21 -7.36
C VAL A 242 -12.77 9.53 -6.01
N LYS A 243 -13.32 10.22 -5.02
CA LYS A 243 -13.70 9.66 -3.72
C LYS A 243 -14.91 8.74 -3.82
N SER A 244 -15.96 9.19 -4.51
CA SER A 244 -17.19 8.41 -4.64
C SER A 244 -18.07 8.90 -5.78
N ALA A 245 -18.82 7.97 -6.39
CA ALA A 245 -19.92 8.26 -7.28
C ALA A 245 -21.16 7.49 -6.85
N VAL A 246 -22.29 8.17 -6.79
CA VAL A 246 -23.57 7.59 -6.36
C VAL A 246 -24.64 7.84 -7.43
N ILE A 247 -25.23 6.76 -7.95
CA ILE A 247 -26.41 6.86 -8.81
C ILE A 247 -27.65 6.62 -7.95
N LYS A 248 -28.60 7.56 -7.99
CA LYS A 248 -29.92 7.45 -7.35
C LYS A 248 -31.03 7.49 -8.39
N ASN A 249 -32.08 6.70 -8.18
CA ASN A 249 -33.34 6.87 -8.90
C ASN A 249 -34.03 8.13 -8.37
N THR A 250 -34.28 9.13 -9.24
CA THR A 250 -34.78 10.43 -8.81
C THR A 250 -36.26 10.40 -8.42
N ARG A 251 -37.01 9.37 -8.84
CA ARG A 251 -38.44 9.23 -8.47
C ARG A 251 -38.60 8.59 -7.08
N THR A 252 -37.76 7.58 -6.76
CA THR A 252 -37.88 6.81 -5.52
C THR A 252 -36.87 7.23 -4.44
N GLY A 253 -35.88 8.05 -4.77
CA GLY A 253 -34.77 8.41 -3.90
C GLY A 253 -33.78 7.27 -3.62
N LYS A 254 -34.12 6.03 -4.04
CA LYS A 254 -33.27 4.85 -3.73
C LYS A 254 -31.95 4.89 -4.49
N THR A 255 -30.88 4.48 -3.80
CA THR A 255 -29.55 4.29 -4.41
C THR A 255 -29.60 3.11 -5.37
N TYR A 256 -29.19 3.34 -6.61
CA TYR A 256 -29.03 2.30 -7.63
C TYR A 256 -27.63 1.66 -7.56
N ALA A 257 -26.59 2.47 -7.39
CA ALA A 257 -25.21 2.00 -7.31
C ALA A 257 -24.30 3.02 -6.64
N ARG A 258 -23.17 2.51 -6.07
CA ARG A 258 -21.98 3.25 -5.64
C ARG A 258 -20.78 2.70 -6.41
N PHE A 259 -19.86 3.56 -6.84
CA PHE A 259 -18.68 3.17 -7.64
C PHE A 259 -17.67 4.32 -7.66
N THR A 260 -16.47 4.07 -8.17
CA THR A 260 -15.38 5.07 -8.28
C THR A 260 -14.83 5.23 -9.69
N SER A 261 -15.17 4.33 -10.63
CA SER A 261 -14.67 4.40 -12.01
C SER A 261 -15.80 4.35 -13.05
N SER A 262 -16.55 3.26 -13.10
CA SER A 262 -17.65 3.12 -14.05
C SER A 262 -18.78 2.23 -13.54
N LYS A 263 -19.99 2.49 -14.03
CA LYS A 263 -21.19 1.69 -13.75
C LYS A 263 -22.15 1.66 -14.92
N LYS A 264 -22.58 0.45 -15.28
CA LYS A 264 -23.61 0.22 -16.27
C LYS A 264 -25.00 0.35 -15.64
N VAL A 265 -25.86 1.16 -16.24
CA VAL A 265 -27.27 1.33 -15.85
C VAL A 265 -28.14 0.65 -16.90
N THR A 266 -28.86 -0.41 -16.49
CA THR A 266 -29.67 -1.25 -17.37
C THR A 266 -31.17 -1.12 -17.13
N LYS A 267 -31.57 -0.72 -15.90
CA LYS A 267 -32.99 -0.59 -15.54
C LYS A 267 -33.55 0.73 -16.05
N LYS A 268 -34.81 0.71 -16.56
CA LYS A 268 -35.53 1.91 -16.94
C LYS A 268 -35.79 2.81 -15.74
N GLY A 269 -35.68 4.12 -15.93
CA GLY A 269 -35.91 5.09 -14.84
C GLY A 269 -35.28 6.45 -15.10
N LYS A 270 -35.58 7.40 -14.21
CA LYS A 270 -34.93 8.71 -14.12
C LYS A 270 -33.82 8.62 -13.03
N TYR A 271 -32.65 9.07 -13.36
CA TYR A 271 -31.47 8.92 -12.50
C TYR A 271 -30.74 10.25 -12.32
N SER A 272 -30.07 10.37 -11.19
CA SER A 272 -28.99 11.35 -10.96
C SER A 272 -27.71 10.62 -10.56
N VAL A 273 -26.60 10.97 -11.16
CA VAL A 273 -25.28 10.59 -10.67
C VAL A 273 -24.63 11.80 -10.03
N THR A 274 -24.21 11.66 -8.77
CA THR A 274 -23.40 12.65 -8.06
C THR A 274 -22.03 12.06 -7.82
N VAL A 275 -21.00 12.75 -8.28
CA VAL A 275 -19.59 12.39 -8.10
C VAL A 275 -18.97 13.38 -7.15
N THR A 276 -18.18 12.89 -6.21
CA THR A 276 -17.40 13.68 -5.26
C THR A 276 -15.95 13.24 -5.37
N ASP A 277 -15.01 14.19 -5.49
CA ASP A 277 -13.56 13.95 -5.43
C ASP A 277 -13.05 13.91 -3.97
N ASN A 278 -11.75 13.68 -3.79
CA ASN A 278 -11.15 13.59 -2.46
C ASN A 278 -11.03 14.94 -1.74
N MET A 279 -11.13 16.05 -2.47
CA MET A 279 -11.18 17.41 -1.92
C MET A 279 -12.60 17.94 -1.70
N GLY A 280 -13.62 17.12 -2.00
CA GLY A 280 -15.02 17.44 -1.73
C GLY A 280 -15.75 18.21 -2.84
N ASN A 281 -15.08 18.48 -4.00
CA ASN A 281 -15.78 19.07 -5.13
C ASN A 281 -16.79 18.09 -5.71
N LYS A 282 -17.96 18.61 -6.17
CA LYS A 282 -19.07 17.77 -6.62
C LYS A 282 -19.55 18.13 -8.00
N ARG A 283 -19.92 17.09 -8.76
CA ARG A 283 -20.65 17.22 -10.03
C ARG A 283 -21.86 16.31 -10.01
N THR A 284 -23.00 16.84 -10.42
CA THR A 284 -24.24 16.06 -10.56
C THR A 284 -24.74 16.13 -12.00
N VAL A 285 -25.11 14.96 -12.55
CA VAL A 285 -25.69 14.82 -13.90
C VAL A 285 -26.99 14.02 -13.79
N LYS A 286 -28.08 14.54 -14.37
CA LYS A 286 -29.37 13.85 -14.41
C LYS A 286 -29.61 13.27 -15.81
N PHE A 287 -30.16 12.06 -15.90
CA PHE A 287 -30.45 11.39 -17.17
C PHE A 287 -31.62 10.41 -17.03
N THR A 288 -32.13 9.95 -18.15
CA THR A 288 -33.25 8.98 -18.21
C THR A 288 -32.83 7.77 -19.04
N VAL A 289 -33.19 6.55 -18.61
CA VAL A 289 -33.10 5.29 -19.38
C VAL A 289 -34.54 4.80 -19.64
N LYS A 290 -34.89 4.57 -20.91
CA LYS A 290 -36.20 4.09 -21.35
C LYS A 290 -36.17 2.67 -21.87
#